data_3c6566560e97961b83097e3a3ec7b42f
#
_entry.id   3c6566560e97961b83097e3a3ec7b42f
#
_cell.length_a   1.000
_cell.length_b   1.000
_cell.length_c   1.000
_cell.angle_alpha   90.00
_cell.angle_beta   90.00
_cell.angle_gamma   90.00
#
_symmetry.space_group_name_H-M   'P 1'
#
loop_
_entity.id
_entity.type
_entity.pdbx_description
1 polymer ?
#
loop_
_entity_poly.entity_id
_entity_poly.type
_entity_poly.pdbx_seq_one_letter_code
_entity_poly.pdbx_strand_id
1 'polypeptide(L)'
;MRPISEIDTLRQQLPYHQLRKVKKERVIPIDWQTEWERFDAKELFTFDISSIPDKLLKNMRQRQEVLMDGNQAAISVLTRVVDGLCGYPITPSTPIAENFARVAAAGQKNLFGHELMYFQPSDELSAIAAVEAMACQGGRYVDNTSSQGLVLKTKNLFSVAGKRLPVVMTVMAREVNKGSLSIHCGHTDFYAVRNTGWAQLVSENNQELHDLLPVAFKVSELRQAMLPTMVMGDGFIKSHAIENVKELSDAFLEYFVGTPGRLYQPDFEHGTLTGTFTDTDLTMEGQVSQDLAYRFFRRGFVGAMYVMNRILGSNLKVVECYRTADADLAIVVLGSAAGVVKEVVDYYRDVKGYRIGVVRPVLFNPPCYEELAFGLRKAQVVTVLERSATAHNQLLLYDVQAALQISMRAGREGRKEHHLYGRRDMPTLLHGVYGLGSKDFNKYDVAAVVENMVACLDRKRGVQRDFYLGIEGPLTIKAAPLPGYLERELGMTFIGVGAEGVKTALESAALIYAQDSGSGRKYIQSGARYGAARKGAPVFMNLRISSQPIRNSSELTERDVLAFFNEKFLSDQILREYAGGLKEHGLLVINTAKSPEEIM
;
A
#
# COMPACT_ATOMS: atom_id res chain seq x y z
N MET A 1 -15.95 -35.17 -8.53
CA MET A 1 -14.66 -35.35 -7.80
C MET A 1 -13.68 -36.02 -8.73
N ARG A 2 -12.56 -35.41 -9.03
CA ARG A 2 -11.50 -36.08 -9.77
C ARG A 2 -10.77 -37.05 -8.83
N PRO A 3 -10.47 -38.27 -9.23
CA PRO A 3 -9.76 -39.21 -8.39
C PRO A 3 -8.38 -38.67 -7.99
N ILE A 4 -7.85 -39.13 -6.86
CA ILE A 4 -6.53 -38.78 -6.34
C ILE A 4 -5.41 -38.96 -7.40
N SER A 5 -5.59 -39.92 -8.32
CA SER A 5 -4.72 -40.11 -9.49
C SER A 5 -4.65 -38.90 -10.43
N GLU A 6 -5.70 -38.07 -10.52
CA GLU A 6 -5.66 -36.82 -11.32
C GLU A 6 -4.95 -35.68 -10.59
N ILE A 7 -4.96 -35.68 -9.26
CA ILE A 7 -4.16 -34.73 -8.46
C ILE A 7 -2.67 -35.03 -8.65
N ASP A 8 -2.29 -36.30 -8.76
CA ASP A 8 -0.92 -36.69 -9.08
C ASP A 8 -0.55 -36.38 -10.54
N THR A 9 -1.50 -36.44 -11.46
CA THR A 9 -1.31 -36.03 -12.85
C THR A 9 -1.20 -34.50 -12.95
N LEU A 10 -1.98 -33.75 -12.17
CA LEU A 10 -1.83 -32.28 -12.01
C LEU A 10 -0.52 -31.93 -11.32
N ARG A 11 -0.05 -32.73 -10.35
CA ARG A 11 1.29 -32.58 -9.76
C ARG A 11 2.41 -32.78 -10.78
N GLN A 12 2.23 -33.70 -11.74
CA GLN A 12 3.20 -33.95 -12.81
C GLN A 12 3.14 -32.91 -13.94
N GLN A 13 1.98 -32.30 -14.17
CA GLN A 13 1.80 -31.23 -15.16
C GLN A 13 2.15 -29.84 -14.62
N LEU A 14 2.31 -29.67 -13.31
CA LEU A 14 2.78 -28.44 -12.73
C LEU A 14 4.29 -28.29 -12.99
N PRO A 15 4.79 -27.13 -13.40
CA PRO A 15 6.23 -26.88 -13.58
C PRO A 15 7.09 -27.18 -12.35
N TYR A 16 6.47 -27.47 -11.21
CA TYR A 16 7.10 -27.85 -9.95
C TYR A 16 8.07 -29.06 -10.07
N HIS A 17 7.80 -30.03 -10.97
CA HIS A 17 8.75 -31.14 -11.24
C HIS A 17 9.95 -30.71 -12.10
N GLN A 18 9.76 -29.71 -12.95
CA GLN A 18 10.88 -29.11 -13.68
C GLN A 18 11.73 -28.23 -12.77
N LEU A 19 11.14 -27.60 -11.75
CA LEU A 19 11.87 -26.80 -10.74
C LEU A 19 12.80 -27.65 -9.86
N ARG A 20 12.56 -28.95 -9.69
CA ARG A 20 13.53 -29.88 -9.09
C ARG A 20 14.74 -30.18 -9.97
N LYS A 21 14.64 -29.92 -11.26
CA LYS A 21 15.71 -30.10 -12.26
C LYS A 21 16.51 -28.82 -12.55
N VAL A 22 16.10 -27.66 -12.01
CA VAL A 22 17.02 -26.52 -11.95
C VAL A 22 18.16 -26.95 -11.05
N LYS A 23 19.25 -27.29 -11.70
CA LYS A 23 20.46 -27.85 -11.11
C LYS A 23 20.84 -27.08 -9.85
N LYS A 24 21.44 -27.80 -8.89
CA LYS A 24 22.29 -27.33 -7.80
C LYS A 24 23.42 -26.42 -8.34
N GLU A 25 23.08 -25.30 -8.94
CA GLU A 25 24.06 -24.30 -9.29
C GLU A 25 24.28 -23.40 -8.07
N ARG A 26 25.54 -23.18 -7.81
CA ARG A 26 26.12 -22.46 -6.68
C ARG A 26 25.25 -21.31 -6.21
N VAL A 27 24.86 -21.40 -4.96
CA VAL A 27 24.18 -20.31 -4.27
C VAL A 27 25.14 -19.13 -4.16
N ILE A 28 24.89 -18.18 -5.00
CA ILE A 28 25.40 -16.81 -4.86
C ILE A 28 24.51 -16.16 -3.80
N PRO A 29 25.08 -15.37 -2.86
CA PRO A 29 24.24 -14.56 -1.95
C PRO A 29 23.21 -13.84 -2.79
N ILE A 30 21.94 -14.00 -2.41
CA ILE A 30 20.81 -13.49 -3.18
C ILE A 30 20.96 -11.98 -3.34
N ASP A 31 21.54 -11.56 -4.44
CA ASP A 31 21.38 -10.21 -4.93
C ASP A 31 20.00 -10.17 -5.61
N TRP A 32 19.02 -9.60 -4.92
CA TRP A 32 17.64 -9.52 -5.41
C TRP A 32 17.56 -8.78 -6.73
N GLN A 33 18.48 -7.90 -7.02
CA GLN A 33 18.59 -7.26 -8.32
C GLN A 33 19.00 -8.27 -9.39
N THR A 34 19.94 -9.17 -9.06
CA THR A 34 20.37 -10.25 -9.93
C THR A 34 19.36 -11.39 -10.01
N GLU A 35 18.61 -11.69 -8.93
CA GLU A 35 17.48 -12.66 -9.00
C GLU A 35 16.32 -12.13 -9.87
N TRP A 36 16.03 -10.83 -9.80
CA TRP A 36 15.08 -10.19 -10.70
C TRP A 36 15.49 -10.34 -12.17
N GLU A 37 16.78 -10.21 -12.47
CA GLU A 37 17.32 -10.37 -13.81
C GLU A 37 17.34 -11.83 -14.27
N ARG A 38 17.43 -12.78 -13.34
CA ARG A 38 17.44 -14.24 -13.61
C ARG A 38 16.05 -14.87 -13.62
N PHE A 39 15.04 -14.17 -13.11
CA PHE A 39 13.69 -14.69 -13.08
C PHE A 39 13.17 -14.80 -14.53
N ASP A 40 12.99 -16.02 -15.01
CA ASP A 40 12.36 -16.24 -16.31
C ASP A 40 10.83 -16.15 -16.16
N ALA A 41 10.28 -14.96 -16.44
CA ALA A 41 8.84 -14.71 -16.42
C ALA A 41 8.07 -15.63 -17.39
N LYS A 42 8.73 -16.22 -18.38
CA LYS A 42 8.11 -17.14 -19.35
C LYS A 42 7.58 -18.41 -18.69
N GLU A 43 8.20 -18.85 -17.59
CA GLU A 43 7.71 -20.04 -16.88
C GLU A 43 6.33 -19.84 -16.24
N LEU A 44 5.97 -18.60 -15.90
CA LEU A 44 4.71 -18.27 -15.23
C LEU A 44 3.71 -17.54 -16.13
N PHE A 45 4.20 -16.81 -17.10
CA PHE A 45 3.38 -16.04 -18.03
C PHE A 45 3.68 -16.48 -19.45
N THR A 46 2.64 -16.73 -20.22
CA THR A 46 2.73 -17.17 -21.61
C THR A 46 3.11 -16.04 -22.58
N PHE A 47 3.55 -14.89 -22.08
CA PHE A 47 3.93 -13.79 -22.95
C PHE A 47 5.42 -13.42 -22.87
N ASP A 48 5.97 -13.05 -24.00
CA ASP A 48 7.37 -12.71 -24.19
C ASP A 48 7.50 -11.23 -24.55
N ILE A 49 8.17 -10.46 -23.71
CA ILE A 49 8.39 -9.03 -23.95
C ILE A 49 9.13 -8.78 -25.27
N SER A 50 10.05 -9.69 -25.64
CA SER A 50 10.82 -9.57 -26.89
C SER A 50 9.96 -9.76 -28.14
N SER A 51 8.78 -10.35 -28.01
CA SER A 51 7.82 -10.53 -29.12
C SER A 51 6.84 -9.35 -29.27
N ILE A 52 6.89 -8.36 -28.37
CA ILE A 52 6.02 -7.19 -28.43
C ILE A 52 6.49 -6.27 -29.58
N PRO A 53 5.61 -5.95 -30.55
CA PRO A 53 5.95 -5.00 -31.61
C PRO A 53 6.34 -3.63 -31.04
N ASP A 54 7.37 -3.00 -31.58
CA ASP A 54 7.89 -1.70 -31.12
C ASP A 54 6.80 -0.61 -31.02
N LYS A 55 5.89 -0.58 -32.00
CA LYS A 55 4.76 0.36 -31.99
C LYS A 55 3.84 0.16 -30.78
N LEU A 56 3.54 -1.10 -30.44
CA LEU A 56 2.71 -1.44 -29.28
C LEU A 56 3.44 -1.10 -27.99
N LEU A 57 4.72 -1.46 -27.88
CA LEU A 57 5.55 -1.13 -26.74
C LEU A 57 5.66 0.39 -26.50
N LYS A 58 5.78 1.17 -27.59
CA LYS A 58 5.77 2.64 -27.52
C LYS A 58 4.42 3.15 -26.99
N ASN A 59 3.30 2.62 -27.46
CA ASN A 59 1.97 3.02 -27.00
C ASN A 59 1.76 2.65 -25.52
N MET A 60 2.19 1.47 -25.09
CA MET A 60 2.11 1.06 -23.67
C MET A 60 2.92 1.97 -22.75
N ARG A 61 4.03 2.53 -23.22
CA ARG A 61 4.89 3.47 -22.48
C ARG A 61 4.39 4.91 -22.46
N GLN A 62 3.39 5.24 -23.25
CA GLN A 62 2.76 6.57 -23.22
C GLN A 62 1.91 6.68 -21.96
N ARG A 63 2.44 7.34 -20.94
CA ARG A 63 1.78 7.59 -19.67
C ARG A 63 1.60 9.09 -19.48
N GLN A 64 0.35 9.51 -19.43
CA GLN A 64 0.02 10.89 -19.08
C GLN A 64 0.25 11.10 -17.58
N GLU A 65 0.88 12.20 -17.21
CA GLU A 65 0.98 12.60 -15.81
C GLU A 65 -0.23 13.44 -15.45
N VAL A 66 -0.95 13.00 -14.42
CA VAL A 66 -2.18 13.62 -13.93
C VAL A 66 -2.13 13.75 -12.41
N LEU A 67 -2.87 14.70 -11.86
CA LEU A 67 -3.05 14.84 -10.43
C LEU A 67 -4.25 13.99 -9.98
N MET A 68 -4.01 13.01 -9.12
CA MET A 68 -5.03 12.10 -8.60
C MET A 68 -4.88 11.88 -7.10
N ASP A 69 -5.99 11.82 -6.39
CA ASP A 69 -6.01 11.21 -5.06
C ASP A 69 -6.04 9.67 -5.18
N GLY A 70 -5.87 8.96 -4.07
CA GLY A 70 -5.80 7.49 -4.08
C GLY A 70 -7.09 6.81 -4.54
N ASN A 71 -8.27 7.40 -4.26
CA ASN A 71 -9.54 6.89 -4.76
C ASN A 71 -9.64 7.07 -6.28
N GLN A 72 -9.22 8.21 -6.80
CA GLN A 72 -9.17 8.46 -8.25
C GLN A 72 -8.16 7.55 -8.94
N ALA A 73 -6.99 7.33 -8.34
CA ALA A 73 -5.98 6.41 -8.85
C ALA A 73 -6.51 4.96 -8.96
N ALA A 74 -7.31 4.52 -8.00
CA ALA A 74 -7.98 3.22 -8.08
C ALA A 74 -9.03 3.18 -9.18
N ILE A 75 -9.92 4.17 -9.23
CA ILE A 75 -11.02 4.25 -10.21
C ILE A 75 -10.50 4.29 -11.65
N SER A 76 -9.40 4.99 -11.90
CA SER A 76 -8.83 5.10 -13.25
C SER A 76 -8.42 3.73 -13.83
N VAL A 77 -8.06 2.77 -12.98
CA VAL A 77 -7.79 1.38 -13.41
C VAL A 77 -9.08 0.56 -13.44
N LEU A 78 -9.86 0.59 -12.36
CA LEU A 78 -11.01 -0.29 -12.19
C LEU A 78 -12.04 -0.12 -13.32
N THR A 79 -12.42 1.10 -13.68
CA THR A 79 -13.43 1.37 -14.74
C THR A 79 -12.99 0.90 -16.12
N ARG A 80 -11.70 0.62 -16.31
CA ARG A 80 -11.15 0.16 -17.58
C ARG A 80 -11.02 -1.36 -17.68
N VAL A 81 -10.85 -2.07 -16.55
CA VAL A 81 -10.49 -3.50 -16.60
C VAL A 81 -11.53 -4.45 -16.03
N VAL A 82 -12.53 -3.96 -15.26
CA VAL A 82 -13.53 -4.83 -14.61
C VAL A 82 -14.87 -4.83 -15.33
N ASP A 83 -15.68 -5.84 -15.06
CA ASP A 83 -17.07 -5.91 -15.53
C ASP A 83 -18.03 -5.14 -14.61
N GLY A 84 -17.67 -5.00 -13.33
CA GLY A 84 -18.48 -4.24 -12.40
C GLY A 84 -17.88 -4.16 -10.99
N LEU A 85 -18.53 -3.31 -10.19
CA LEU A 85 -18.24 -3.10 -8.79
C LEU A 85 -19.49 -3.33 -7.96
N CYS A 86 -19.37 -4.19 -6.93
CA CYS A 86 -20.38 -4.31 -5.89
C CYS A 86 -19.78 -3.79 -4.61
N GLY A 87 -20.27 -2.66 -4.11
CA GLY A 87 -19.69 -2.02 -2.94
C GLY A 87 -20.74 -1.30 -2.10
N TYR A 88 -20.54 -1.31 -0.79
CA TYR A 88 -21.29 -0.49 0.15
C TYR A 88 -20.43 0.72 0.56
N PRO A 89 -20.93 1.97 0.38
CA PRO A 89 -20.14 3.16 0.66
C PRO A 89 -19.73 3.25 2.12
N ILE A 90 -18.43 3.27 2.38
CA ILE A 90 -17.83 3.48 3.70
C ILE A 90 -16.61 4.40 3.60
N THR A 91 -16.56 5.44 4.44
CA THR A 91 -15.43 6.37 4.51
C THR A 91 -14.16 5.64 5.01
N PRO A 92 -12.98 5.85 4.36
CA PRO A 92 -12.67 6.81 3.31
C PRO A 92 -12.70 6.24 1.87
N SER A 93 -13.21 5.04 1.63
CA SER A 93 -13.29 4.40 0.32
C SER A 93 -14.55 4.77 -0.48
N THR A 94 -15.50 5.51 0.12
CA THR A 94 -16.77 5.92 -0.51
C THR A 94 -16.61 6.51 -1.93
N PRO A 95 -15.63 7.41 -2.22
CA PRO A 95 -15.49 7.98 -3.55
C PRO A 95 -15.22 6.96 -4.66
N ILE A 96 -14.68 5.77 -4.35
CA ILE A 96 -14.50 4.70 -5.34
C ILE A 96 -15.86 4.23 -5.84
N ALA A 97 -16.78 3.87 -4.93
CA ALA A 97 -18.11 3.39 -5.27
C ALA A 97 -18.93 4.46 -5.99
N GLU A 98 -18.94 5.71 -5.48
CA GLU A 98 -19.68 6.83 -6.06
C GLU A 98 -19.22 7.18 -7.48
N ASN A 99 -17.91 7.27 -7.71
CA ASN A 99 -17.37 7.56 -9.04
C ASN A 99 -17.62 6.39 -10.00
N PHE A 100 -17.46 5.15 -9.54
CA PHE A 100 -17.78 3.99 -10.36
C PHE A 100 -19.25 3.96 -10.76
N ALA A 101 -20.17 4.21 -9.82
CA ALA A 101 -21.60 4.30 -10.08
C ALA A 101 -21.92 5.35 -11.14
N ARG A 102 -21.30 6.53 -11.06
CA ARG A 102 -21.50 7.62 -12.05
C ARG A 102 -21.02 7.21 -13.44
N VAL A 103 -19.87 6.56 -13.54
CA VAL A 103 -19.30 6.09 -14.82
C VAL A 103 -20.17 4.98 -15.42
N ALA A 104 -20.63 4.02 -14.61
CA ALA A 104 -21.53 2.96 -15.03
C ALA A 104 -22.88 3.51 -15.51
N ALA A 105 -23.48 4.46 -14.77
CA ALA A 105 -24.72 5.12 -15.14
C ALA A 105 -24.62 5.94 -16.45
N ALA A 106 -23.43 6.41 -16.80
CA ALA A 106 -23.16 7.05 -18.09
C ALA A 106 -23.05 6.06 -19.26
N GLY A 107 -23.18 4.75 -19.03
CA GLY A 107 -23.10 3.71 -20.06
C GLY A 107 -21.68 3.46 -20.58
N GLN A 108 -20.65 3.80 -19.80
CA GLN A 108 -19.26 3.54 -20.19
C GLN A 108 -19.01 2.04 -20.26
N LYS A 109 -18.23 1.62 -21.25
CA LYS A 109 -17.75 0.25 -21.40
C LYS A 109 -16.30 0.16 -20.90
N ASN A 110 -15.92 -1.02 -20.41
CA ASN A 110 -14.52 -1.32 -20.15
C ASN A 110 -13.74 -1.52 -21.46
N LEU A 111 -12.43 -1.71 -21.37
CA LEU A 111 -11.53 -1.91 -22.53
C LEU A 111 -11.86 -3.17 -23.35
N PHE A 112 -12.61 -4.10 -22.78
CA PHE A 112 -13.02 -5.36 -23.42
C PHE A 112 -14.42 -5.29 -24.04
N GLY A 113 -15.04 -4.11 -24.04
CA GLY A 113 -16.36 -3.86 -24.66
C GLY A 113 -17.55 -4.19 -23.78
N HIS A 114 -17.36 -4.60 -22.52
CA HIS A 114 -18.43 -4.91 -21.58
C HIS A 114 -18.97 -3.62 -20.93
N GLU A 115 -20.28 -3.52 -20.78
CA GLU A 115 -20.91 -2.44 -20.02
C GLU A 115 -20.59 -2.60 -18.53
N LEU A 116 -20.23 -1.48 -17.88
CA LEU A 116 -19.91 -1.48 -16.47
C LEU A 116 -21.18 -1.64 -15.62
N MET A 117 -21.17 -2.57 -14.68
CA MET A 117 -22.25 -2.78 -13.74
C MET A 117 -21.87 -2.26 -12.35
N TYR A 118 -22.73 -1.46 -11.75
CA TYR A 118 -22.64 -1.07 -10.35
C TYR A 118 -23.81 -1.62 -9.56
N PHE A 119 -23.51 -2.26 -8.43
CA PHE A 119 -24.52 -2.77 -7.50
C PHE A 119 -24.19 -2.37 -6.08
N GLN A 120 -25.10 -1.63 -5.44
CA GLN A 120 -25.01 -1.25 -4.03
C GLN A 120 -26.04 -2.05 -3.23
N PRO A 121 -25.61 -3.04 -2.45
CA PRO A 121 -26.48 -3.81 -1.57
C PRO A 121 -26.79 -3.07 -0.27
N SER A 122 -27.44 -3.76 0.69
CA SER A 122 -27.85 -3.19 1.97
C SER A 122 -26.71 -2.95 2.96
N ASP A 123 -25.63 -3.72 2.83
CA ASP A 123 -24.46 -3.67 3.72
C ASP A 123 -23.20 -4.27 3.06
N GLU A 124 -22.07 -4.19 3.77
CA GLU A 124 -20.77 -4.67 3.26
C GLU A 124 -20.72 -6.20 3.13
N LEU A 125 -21.43 -6.95 4.00
CA LEU A 125 -21.48 -8.41 3.91
C LEU A 125 -22.23 -8.86 2.65
N SER A 126 -23.33 -8.20 2.34
CA SER A 126 -24.10 -8.44 1.10
C SER A 126 -23.30 -8.05 -0.14
N ALA A 127 -22.44 -7.03 -0.06
CA ALA A 127 -21.57 -6.62 -1.16
C ALA A 127 -20.60 -7.74 -1.55
N ILE A 128 -19.85 -8.27 -0.59
CA ILE A 128 -18.88 -9.35 -0.89
C ILE A 128 -19.61 -10.64 -1.31
N ALA A 129 -20.81 -10.92 -0.79
CA ALA A 129 -21.60 -12.07 -1.22
C ALA A 129 -22.04 -11.93 -2.70
N ALA A 130 -22.40 -10.74 -3.13
CA ALA A 130 -22.73 -10.45 -4.53
C ALA A 130 -21.50 -10.61 -5.43
N VAL A 131 -20.34 -10.06 -5.05
CA VAL A 131 -19.07 -10.25 -5.77
C VAL A 131 -18.70 -11.73 -5.88
N GLU A 132 -18.86 -12.48 -4.79
CA GLU A 132 -18.62 -13.92 -4.77
C GLU A 132 -19.48 -14.67 -5.80
N ALA A 133 -20.79 -14.38 -5.83
CA ALA A 133 -21.72 -14.98 -6.77
C ALA A 133 -21.39 -14.63 -8.23
N MET A 134 -21.07 -13.37 -8.52
CA MET A 134 -20.71 -12.89 -9.86
C MET A 134 -19.36 -13.45 -10.32
N ALA A 135 -18.38 -13.60 -9.43
CA ALA A 135 -17.11 -14.22 -9.72
C ALA A 135 -17.27 -15.73 -10.03
N CYS A 136 -18.20 -16.42 -9.36
CA CYS A 136 -18.57 -17.80 -9.69
C CYS A 136 -19.16 -17.95 -11.11
N GLN A 137 -19.69 -16.88 -11.69
CA GLN A 137 -20.17 -16.85 -13.07
C GLN A 137 -19.07 -16.46 -14.08
N GLY A 138 -17.85 -16.27 -13.60
CA GLY A 138 -16.69 -15.94 -14.44
C GLY A 138 -16.51 -14.47 -14.77
N GLY A 139 -17.28 -13.55 -14.16
CA GLY A 139 -17.11 -12.12 -14.31
C GLY A 139 -15.97 -11.56 -13.44
N ARG A 140 -15.32 -10.51 -13.92
CA ARG A 140 -14.31 -9.76 -13.15
C ARG A 140 -15.00 -8.64 -12.37
N TYR A 141 -15.47 -8.98 -11.17
CA TYR A 141 -16.12 -8.05 -10.25
C TYR A 141 -15.24 -7.72 -9.07
N VAL A 142 -15.33 -6.48 -8.60
CA VAL A 142 -14.52 -5.96 -7.51
C VAL A 142 -15.39 -5.41 -6.39
N ASP A 143 -14.75 -5.25 -5.24
CA ASP A 143 -15.31 -4.61 -4.06
C ASP A 143 -14.34 -3.55 -3.53
N ASN A 144 -14.86 -2.58 -2.80
CA ASN A 144 -14.06 -1.59 -2.07
C ASN A 144 -14.61 -1.41 -0.66
N THR A 145 -13.71 -1.24 0.32
CA THR A 145 -14.15 -1.16 1.73
C THR A 145 -13.10 -0.52 2.64
N SER A 146 -13.44 -0.43 3.90
CA SER A 146 -12.61 0.08 5.01
C SER A 146 -13.11 -0.41 6.36
N SER A 147 -12.26 -0.44 7.39
CA SER A 147 -12.63 -0.56 8.81
C SER A 147 -13.60 -1.71 9.12
N GLN A 148 -14.72 -1.38 9.81
CA GLN A 148 -15.75 -2.34 10.18
C GLN A 148 -16.34 -3.06 8.97
N GLY A 149 -16.45 -2.36 7.83
CA GLY A 149 -16.94 -2.97 6.59
C GLY A 149 -16.07 -4.12 6.12
N LEU A 150 -14.74 -3.99 6.24
CA LEU A 150 -13.82 -5.09 5.95
C LEU A 150 -13.96 -6.24 6.95
N VAL A 151 -14.05 -5.93 8.25
CA VAL A 151 -14.19 -6.95 9.30
C VAL A 151 -15.53 -7.67 9.20
N LEU A 152 -16.62 -6.96 8.87
CA LEU A 152 -17.95 -7.55 8.66
C LEU A 152 -17.95 -8.59 7.54
N LYS A 153 -17.15 -8.43 6.52
CA LYS A 153 -17.01 -9.35 5.39
C LYS A 153 -16.32 -10.67 5.73
N THR A 154 -15.71 -10.82 6.91
CA THR A 154 -14.77 -11.91 7.25
C THR A 154 -15.29 -13.29 6.89
N LYS A 155 -16.57 -13.60 7.17
CA LYS A 155 -17.18 -14.89 6.82
C LYS A 155 -17.05 -15.19 5.32
N ASN A 156 -17.41 -14.23 4.47
CA ASN A 156 -17.37 -14.43 3.03
C ASN A 156 -15.95 -14.31 2.47
N LEU A 157 -15.04 -13.60 3.14
CA LEU A 157 -13.63 -13.59 2.74
C LEU A 157 -13.05 -15.01 2.76
N PHE A 158 -13.33 -15.81 3.80
CA PHE A 158 -12.94 -17.24 3.84
C PHE A 158 -13.59 -18.03 2.70
N SER A 159 -14.86 -17.77 2.40
CA SER A 159 -15.59 -18.45 1.33
C SER A 159 -15.00 -18.16 -0.05
N VAL A 160 -14.73 -16.88 -0.37
CA VAL A 160 -14.12 -16.44 -1.63
C VAL A 160 -12.74 -17.08 -1.81
N ALA A 161 -11.92 -17.07 -0.75
CA ALA A 161 -10.59 -17.67 -0.77
C ALA A 161 -10.63 -19.20 -0.91
N GLY A 162 -11.51 -19.87 -0.16
CA GLY A 162 -11.69 -21.33 -0.21
C GLY A 162 -12.21 -21.83 -1.58
N LYS A 163 -13.06 -21.03 -2.23
CA LYS A 163 -13.51 -21.29 -3.61
C LYS A 163 -12.49 -20.91 -4.67
N ARG A 164 -11.36 -20.31 -4.28
CA ARG A 164 -10.29 -19.94 -5.20
C ARG A 164 -10.75 -18.95 -6.27
N LEU A 165 -11.60 -17.97 -5.88
CA LEU A 165 -12.10 -16.94 -6.78
C LEU A 165 -11.09 -15.79 -6.92
N PRO A 166 -10.75 -15.37 -8.13
CA PRO A 166 -9.74 -14.33 -8.38
C PRO A 166 -10.31 -12.91 -8.21
N VAL A 167 -10.87 -12.63 -7.05
CA VAL A 167 -11.46 -11.33 -6.73
C VAL A 167 -10.38 -10.35 -6.28
N VAL A 168 -10.42 -9.12 -6.79
CA VAL A 168 -9.59 -8.02 -6.30
C VAL A 168 -10.45 -7.07 -5.47
N MET A 169 -9.94 -6.64 -4.32
CA MET A 169 -10.60 -5.69 -3.43
C MET A 169 -9.65 -4.52 -3.13
N THR A 170 -10.18 -3.30 -3.24
CA THR A 170 -9.44 -2.10 -2.82
C THR A 170 -9.80 -1.76 -1.38
N VAL A 171 -8.80 -1.63 -0.52
CA VAL A 171 -8.97 -1.29 0.90
C VAL A 171 -8.33 0.05 1.19
N MET A 172 -9.13 1.04 1.60
CA MET A 172 -8.60 2.28 2.15
C MET A 172 -8.54 2.13 3.66
N ALA A 173 -7.34 1.76 4.16
CA ALA A 173 -7.15 1.33 5.55
C ALA A 173 -7.62 2.37 6.56
N ARG A 174 -8.40 1.93 7.53
CA ARG A 174 -9.00 2.75 8.57
C ARG A 174 -9.03 1.98 9.87
N GLU A 175 -8.76 2.68 10.97
CA GLU A 175 -8.84 2.11 12.31
C GLU A 175 -10.22 1.48 12.57
N VAL A 176 -10.25 0.26 13.10
CA VAL A 176 -11.48 -0.39 13.53
C VAL A 176 -11.96 0.28 14.82
N ASN A 177 -13.25 0.62 14.89
CA ASN A 177 -13.84 1.23 16.08
C ASN A 177 -13.73 0.29 17.27
N LYS A 178 -13.26 0.80 18.40
CA LYS A 178 -13.12 0.06 19.66
C LYS A 178 -14.11 0.53 20.72
N GLY A 179 -14.02 1.75 21.14
CA GLY A 179 -14.95 2.35 22.10
C GLY A 179 -15.60 3.61 21.55
N SER A 180 -15.06 4.17 20.49
CA SER A 180 -15.56 5.36 19.80
C SER A 180 -15.40 5.23 18.31
N LEU A 181 -16.22 5.96 17.56
CA LEU A 181 -16.11 6.04 16.10
C LEU A 181 -14.86 6.80 15.70
N SER A 182 -14.00 6.18 14.89
CA SER A 182 -12.92 6.83 14.18
C SER A 182 -13.06 6.59 12.67
N ILE A 183 -12.88 7.62 11.87
CA ILE A 183 -12.87 7.52 10.40
C ILE A 183 -11.44 7.53 9.85
N HIS A 184 -10.45 7.70 10.70
CA HIS A 184 -9.07 7.97 10.35
C HIS A 184 -8.23 6.70 10.19
N CYS A 185 -7.07 6.85 9.52
CA CYS A 185 -6.19 5.75 9.15
C CYS A 185 -5.67 4.95 10.36
N GLY A 186 -5.66 3.66 10.18
CA GLY A 186 -4.98 2.64 10.97
C GLY A 186 -4.94 1.36 10.14
N HIS A 187 -4.07 0.42 10.47
CA HIS A 187 -3.97 -0.85 9.74
C HIS A 187 -4.69 -2.00 10.45
N THR A 188 -5.44 -1.70 11.51
CA THR A 188 -6.10 -2.71 12.35
C THR A 188 -7.12 -3.53 11.57
N ASP A 189 -7.86 -2.92 10.64
CA ASP A 189 -8.82 -3.59 9.76
C ASP A 189 -8.12 -4.58 8.82
N PHE A 190 -7.05 -4.15 8.18
CA PHE A 190 -6.27 -4.97 7.24
C PHE A 190 -5.55 -6.13 7.94
N TYR A 191 -5.07 -5.90 9.16
CA TYR A 191 -4.46 -6.92 10.00
C TYR A 191 -5.49 -7.96 10.47
N ALA A 192 -6.70 -7.53 10.82
CA ALA A 192 -7.76 -8.40 11.33
C ALA A 192 -8.18 -9.50 10.34
N VAL A 193 -8.06 -9.25 9.05
CA VAL A 193 -8.49 -10.19 8.00
C VAL A 193 -7.32 -10.95 7.34
N ARG A 194 -6.11 -10.85 7.88
CA ARG A 194 -4.92 -11.48 7.30
C ARG A 194 -5.06 -12.98 7.11
N ASN A 195 -5.73 -13.66 8.04
CA ASN A 195 -5.86 -15.12 8.03
C ASN A 195 -7.04 -15.63 7.19
N THR A 196 -7.68 -14.79 6.39
CA THR A 196 -8.87 -15.17 5.61
C THR A 196 -8.56 -15.85 4.28
N GLY A 197 -7.28 -16.04 3.95
CA GLY A 197 -6.86 -16.67 2.70
C GLY A 197 -6.66 -15.72 1.52
N TRP A 198 -6.76 -14.40 1.73
CA TRP A 198 -6.50 -13.38 0.73
C TRP A 198 -5.03 -12.99 0.68
N ALA A 199 -4.52 -12.78 -0.53
CA ALA A 199 -3.25 -12.07 -0.68
C ALA A 199 -3.45 -10.59 -0.34
N GLN A 200 -2.43 -9.97 0.25
CA GLN A 200 -2.51 -8.59 0.73
C GLN A 200 -1.31 -7.78 0.24
N LEU A 201 -1.60 -6.73 -0.55
CA LEU A 201 -0.63 -5.79 -1.09
C LEU A 201 -0.77 -4.44 -0.40
N VAL A 202 0.35 -3.76 -0.13
CA VAL A 202 0.40 -2.48 0.58
C VAL A 202 1.12 -1.44 -0.26
N SER A 203 0.43 -0.37 -0.61
CA SER A 203 1.01 0.75 -1.38
C SER A 203 1.59 1.83 -0.48
N GLU A 204 2.67 2.48 -0.93
CA GLU A 204 3.28 3.64 -0.29
C GLU A 204 2.60 4.96 -0.69
N ASN A 205 2.23 5.07 -1.96
CA ASN A 205 1.72 6.30 -2.56
C ASN A 205 0.67 6.00 -3.64
N ASN A 206 0.07 7.04 -4.21
CA ASN A 206 -1.01 6.89 -5.19
C ASN A 206 -0.52 6.27 -6.50
N GLN A 207 0.73 6.52 -6.91
CA GLN A 207 1.32 5.85 -8.06
C GLN A 207 1.41 4.34 -7.85
N GLU A 208 1.87 3.92 -6.68
CA GLU A 208 2.02 2.49 -6.39
C GLU A 208 0.65 1.81 -6.22
N LEU A 209 -0.34 2.48 -5.59
CA LEU A 209 -1.71 1.98 -5.52
C LEU A 209 -2.29 1.73 -6.92
N HIS A 210 -2.12 2.70 -7.82
CA HIS A 210 -2.53 2.63 -9.21
C HIS A 210 -1.84 1.47 -9.96
N ASP A 211 -0.54 1.33 -9.79
CA ASP A 211 0.27 0.34 -10.53
C ASP A 211 0.12 -1.08 -9.95
N LEU A 212 -0.21 -1.25 -8.66
CA LEU A 212 -0.44 -2.55 -8.03
C LEU A 212 -1.78 -3.19 -8.42
N LEU A 213 -2.79 -2.41 -8.76
CA LEU A 213 -4.11 -2.95 -9.16
C LEU A 213 -4.04 -3.88 -10.38
N PRO A 214 -3.46 -3.48 -11.53
CA PRO A 214 -3.31 -4.40 -12.66
C PRO A 214 -2.43 -5.61 -12.34
N VAL A 215 -1.42 -5.46 -11.48
CA VAL A 215 -0.62 -6.59 -10.99
C VAL A 215 -1.48 -7.55 -10.18
N ALA A 216 -2.34 -7.02 -9.29
CA ALA A 216 -3.27 -7.82 -8.50
C ALA A 216 -4.21 -8.64 -9.39
N PHE A 217 -4.84 -8.03 -10.40
CA PHE A 217 -5.68 -8.76 -11.37
C PHE A 217 -4.89 -9.85 -12.08
N LYS A 218 -3.72 -9.50 -12.62
CA LYS A 218 -2.87 -10.44 -13.36
C LYS A 218 -2.52 -11.67 -12.55
N VAL A 219 -2.16 -11.49 -11.28
CA VAL A 219 -1.69 -12.59 -10.41
C VAL A 219 -2.86 -13.37 -9.81
N SER A 220 -3.95 -12.68 -9.43
CA SER A 220 -5.15 -13.35 -8.93
C SER A 220 -5.75 -14.31 -9.95
N GLU A 221 -5.70 -13.97 -11.23
CA GLU A 221 -6.23 -14.75 -12.34
C GLU A 221 -5.25 -15.81 -12.89
N LEU A 222 -4.05 -15.92 -12.33
CA LEU A 222 -3.16 -17.02 -12.70
C LEU A 222 -3.79 -18.36 -12.32
N ARG A 223 -3.95 -19.25 -13.30
CA ARG A 223 -4.60 -20.55 -13.13
C ARG A 223 -4.02 -21.39 -11.99
N GLN A 224 -2.72 -21.27 -11.74
CA GLN A 224 -2.03 -21.97 -10.66
C GLN A 224 -2.27 -21.32 -9.29
N ALA A 225 -2.43 -19.99 -9.26
CA ALA A 225 -2.68 -19.25 -8.04
C ALA A 225 -4.17 -19.18 -7.71
N MET A 226 -4.96 -18.49 -8.52
CA MET A 226 -6.40 -18.25 -8.31
C MET A 226 -6.71 -17.91 -6.85
N LEU A 227 -6.10 -16.83 -6.39
CA LEU A 227 -6.27 -16.32 -5.04
C LEU A 227 -6.86 -14.91 -5.08
N PRO A 228 -7.84 -14.62 -4.22
CA PRO A 228 -8.32 -13.26 -4.09
C PRO A 228 -7.23 -12.36 -3.49
N THR A 229 -7.21 -11.09 -3.91
CA THR A 229 -6.15 -10.15 -3.53
C THR A 229 -6.75 -8.83 -3.05
N MET A 230 -6.24 -8.32 -1.93
CA MET A 230 -6.51 -6.98 -1.44
C MET A 230 -5.37 -6.05 -1.79
N VAL A 231 -5.68 -4.84 -2.27
CA VAL A 231 -4.71 -3.76 -2.48
C VAL A 231 -5.05 -2.62 -1.53
N MET A 232 -4.13 -2.30 -0.63
CA MET A 232 -4.34 -1.32 0.43
C MET A 232 -3.65 0.01 0.12
N GLY A 233 -4.40 1.11 0.32
CA GLY A 233 -3.89 2.45 0.49
C GLY A 233 -4.25 3.01 1.86
N ASP A 234 -3.42 3.90 2.41
CA ASP A 234 -3.68 4.55 3.71
C ASP A 234 -4.86 5.52 3.61
N GLY A 235 -5.93 5.26 4.35
CA GLY A 235 -7.14 6.05 4.37
C GLY A 235 -6.90 7.50 4.81
N PHE A 236 -7.53 8.46 4.16
CA PHE A 236 -7.29 9.90 4.24
C PHE A 236 -5.88 10.34 3.84
N ILE A 237 -4.83 9.70 4.35
CA ILE A 237 -3.43 10.09 4.11
C ILE A 237 -3.08 9.97 2.61
N LYS A 238 -3.63 8.96 1.93
CA LYS A 238 -3.45 8.74 0.49
C LYS A 238 -4.77 8.79 -0.27
N SER A 239 -5.85 8.24 0.30
CA SER A 239 -7.13 8.15 -0.40
C SER A 239 -7.72 9.51 -0.79
N HIS A 240 -7.37 10.60 -0.07
CA HIS A 240 -7.84 11.97 -0.30
C HIS A 240 -6.70 12.96 -0.54
N ALA A 241 -5.47 12.50 -0.60
CA ALA A 241 -4.30 13.32 -0.92
C ALA A 241 -4.00 13.25 -2.41
N ILE A 242 -3.94 14.39 -3.08
CA ILE A 242 -3.59 14.49 -4.50
C ILE A 242 -2.08 14.35 -4.65
N GLU A 243 -1.65 13.54 -5.62
CA GLU A 243 -0.25 13.36 -6.00
C GLU A 243 -0.13 13.30 -7.54
N ASN A 244 1.07 13.53 -8.06
CA ASN A 244 1.35 13.26 -9.46
C ASN A 244 1.33 11.76 -9.70
N VAL A 245 0.47 11.31 -10.59
CA VAL A 245 0.34 9.91 -11.02
C VAL A 245 0.55 9.82 -12.51
N LYS A 246 1.46 8.96 -12.94
CA LYS A 246 1.59 8.58 -14.34
C LYS A 246 0.57 7.51 -14.66
N GLU A 247 -0.48 7.89 -15.34
CA GLU A 247 -1.60 7.02 -15.67
C GLU A 247 -1.15 5.91 -16.64
N LEU A 248 -1.64 4.69 -16.42
CA LEU A 248 -1.40 3.58 -17.35
C LEU A 248 -2.20 3.77 -18.64
N SER A 249 -1.58 3.51 -19.78
CA SER A 249 -2.26 3.56 -21.08
C SER A 249 -3.23 2.39 -21.23
N ASP A 250 -4.28 2.58 -22.01
CA ASP A 250 -5.24 1.52 -22.37
C ASP A 250 -4.52 0.34 -23.04
N ALA A 251 -3.58 0.62 -23.94
CA ALA A 251 -2.77 -0.40 -24.61
C ALA A 251 -1.98 -1.27 -23.60
N PHE A 252 -1.50 -0.68 -22.50
CA PHE A 252 -0.85 -1.44 -21.45
C PHE A 252 -1.84 -2.30 -20.67
N LEU A 253 -2.97 -1.74 -20.27
CA LEU A 253 -3.99 -2.46 -19.50
C LEU A 253 -4.59 -3.62 -20.30
N GLU A 254 -4.91 -3.42 -21.57
CA GLU A 254 -5.39 -4.48 -22.46
C GLU A 254 -4.38 -5.62 -22.60
N TYR A 255 -3.12 -5.28 -22.82
CA TYR A 255 -2.06 -6.27 -23.02
C TYR A 255 -1.70 -7.00 -21.73
N PHE A 256 -1.52 -6.27 -20.64
CA PHE A 256 -1.00 -6.81 -19.38
C PHE A 256 -2.06 -7.54 -18.57
N VAL A 257 -3.23 -6.93 -18.38
CA VAL A 257 -4.33 -7.54 -17.63
C VAL A 257 -5.04 -8.58 -18.50
N GLY A 258 -5.37 -8.23 -19.74
CA GLY A 258 -6.09 -9.06 -20.69
C GLY A 258 -7.59 -9.16 -20.39
N THR A 259 -8.31 -9.79 -21.30
CA THR A 259 -9.73 -10.10 -21.10
C THR A 259 -9.94 -10.92 -19.82
N PRO A 260 -11.08 -10.73 -19.12
CA PRO A 260 -11.40 -11.58 -17.97
C PRO A 260 -11.28 -13.05 -18.34
N GLY A 261 -10.33 -13.73 -17.69
CA GLY A 261 -10.19 -15.15 -17.87
C GLY A 261 -11.34 -15.85 -17.16
N ARG A 262 -12.42 -16.16 -17.86
CA ARG A 262 -13.58 -16.86 -17.33
C ARG A 262 -13.20 -18.26 -16.83
N LEU A 263 -12.39 -18.31 -15.78
CA LEU A 263 -11.83 -19.52 -15.21
C LEU A 263 -12.89 -20.40 -14.53
N TYR A 264 -13.97 -19.78 -14.09
CA TYR A 264 -15.19 -20.45 -13.66
C TYR A 264 -16.30 -20.04 -14.62
N GLN A 265 -16.70 -20.94 -15.49
CA GLN A 265 -17.96 -20.84 -16.23
C GLN A 265 -18.88 -21.94 -15.72
N PRO A 266 -20.17 -21.66 -15.53
CA PRO A 266 -21.14 -22.72 -15.34
C PRO A 266 -21.07 -23.66 -16.54
N ASP A 267 -20.70 -24.90 -16.32
CA ASP A 267 -20.78 -25.94 -17.33
C ASP A 267 -22.13 -26.63 -17.16
N PHE A 268 -23.04 -26.38 -18.09
CA PHE A 268 -24.38 -26.97 -18.04
C PHE A 268 -24.40 -28.45 -18.50
N GLU A 269 -23.36 -28.90 -19.18
CA GLU A 269 -23.21 -30.29 -19.58
C GLU A 269 -22.53 -31.13 -18.49
N HIS A 270 -21.58 -30.53 -17.76
CA HIS A 270 -20.87 -31.15 -16.66
C HIS A 270 -21.02 -30.28 -15.40
N GLY A 271 -22.19 -30.34 -14.79
CA GLY A 271 -22.53 -29.49 -13.66
C GLY A 271 -21.45 -29.47 -12.58
N THR A 272 -20.95 -28.29 -12.27
CA THR A 272 -20.01 -28.03 -11.16
C THR A 272 -20.75 -27.52 -9.94
N LEU A 273 -20.49 -28.13 -8.79
CA LEU A 273 -20.99 -27.65 -7.51
C LEU A 273 -19.92 -26.81 -6.83
N THR A 274 -20.30 -25.59 -6.43
CA THR A 274 -19.46 -24.71 -5.63
C THR A 274 -20.06 -24.54 -4.23
N GLY A 275 -19.23 -24.61 -3.17
CA GLY A 275 -19.70 -24.45 -1.79
C GLY A 275 -20.47 -25.67 -1.26
N THR A 276 -20.08 -26.85 -1.71
CA THR A 276 -20.65 -28.12 -1.25
C THR A 276 -20.29 -28.41 0.21
N PHE A 277 -21.06 -29.26 0.86
CA PHE A 277 -20.68 -29.89 2.10
C PHE A 277 -19.43 -30.73 1.88
N THR A 278 -18.40 -30.55 2.70
CA THR A 278 -17.19 -31.38 2.73
C THR A 278 -17.17 -32.17 4.03
N ASP A 279 -16.95 -33.47 3.91
CA ASP A 279 -16.73 -34.32 5.06
C ASP A 279 -15.26 -34.28 5.50
N THR A 280 -14.90 -35.06 6.53
CA THR A 280 -13.56 -35.17 7.11
C THR A 280 -12.46 -35.45 6.08
N ASP A 281 -12.80 -36.05 4.95
CA ASP A 281 -11.86 -36.54 3.95
C ASP A 281 -11.34 -35.49 2.95
N LEU A 282 -11.87 -34.24 2.93
CA LEU A 282 -11.51 -33.27 1.90
C LEU A 282 -11.11 -31.89 2.42
N THR A 283 -11.32 -31.59 3.70
CA THR A 283 -11.03 -30.26 4.25
C THR A 283 -9.53 -29.97 4.29
N MET A 284 -8.73 -30.96 4.70
CA MET A 284 -7.27 -30.83 4.78
C MET A 284 -6.63 -30.71 3.40
N GLU A 285 -7.09 -31.50 2.42
CA GLU A 285 -6.64 -31.44 1.03
C GLU A 285 -6.94 -30.09 0.39
N GLY A 286 -8.11 -29.52 0.68
CA GLY A 286 -8.47 -28.17 0.25
C GLY A 286 -7.51 -27.11 0.81
N GLN A 287 -7.16 -27.20 2.09
CA GLN A 287 -6.20 -26.31 2.73
C GLN A 287 -4.79 -26.44 2.13
N VAL A 288 -4.32 -27.67 1.92
CA VAL A 288 -3.02 -27.92 1.26
C VAL A 288 -2.99 -27.34 -0.15
N SER A 289 -4.09 -27.47 -0.90
CA SER A 289 -4.23 -26.86 -2.23
C SER A 289 -4.12 -25.33 -2.18
N GLN A 290 -4.71 -24.70 -1.16
CA GLN A 290 -4.61 -23.25 -0.96
C GLN A 290 -3.19 -22.84 -0.58
N ASP A 291 -2.50 -23.57 0.28
CA ASP A 291 -1.11 -23.31 0.65
C ASP A 291 -0.16 -23.40 -0.56
N LEU A 292 -0.39 -24.36 -1.45
CA LEU A 292 0.37 -24.44 -2.71
C LEU A 292 0.09 -23.22 -3.60
N ALA A 293 -1.14 -22.73 -3.63
CA ALA A 293 -1.51 -21.55 -4.41
C ALA A 293 -0.75 -20.29 -3.97
N TYR A 294 -0.52 -20.11 -2.66
CA TYR A 294 0.29 -18.99 -2.18
C TYR A 294 1.71 -18.99 -2.73
N ARG A 295 2.32 -20.16 -2.91
CA ARG A 295 3.66 -20.26 -3.50
C ARG A 295 3.66 -19.83 -4.97
N PHE A 296 2.62 -20.22 -5.72
CA PHE A 296 2.45 -19.76 -7.10
C PHE A 296 2.11 -18.28 -7.18
N PHE A 297 1.28 -17.79 -6.27
CA PHE A 297 0.93 -16.38 -6.19
C PHE A 297 2.19 -15.51 -6.00
N ARG A 298 3.04 -15.83 -5.02
CA ARG A 298 4.28 -15.10 -4.78
C ARG A 298 5.17 -15.06 -6.03
N ARG A 299 5.36 -16.18 -6.70
CA ARG A 299 6.14 -16.24 -7.95
C ARG A 299 5.49 -15.45 -9.07
N GLY A 300 4.19 -15.59 -9.25
CA GLY A 300 3.42 -14.84 -10.22
C GLY A 300 3.51 -13.34 -9.96
N PHE A 301 3.46 -12.93 -8.70
CA PHE A 301 3.60 -11.53 -8.30
C PHE A 301 4.98 -10.95 -8.65
N VAL A 302 6.05 -11.70 -8.36
CA VAL A 302 7.41 -11.36 -8.79
C VAL A 302 7.48 -11.21 -10.32
N GLY A 303 6.98 -12.17 -11.06
CA GLY A 303 6.99 -12.15 -12.52
C GLY A 303 6.17 -11.03 -13.13
N ALA A 304 4.97 -10.77 -12.61
CA ALA A 304 4.11 -9.69 -13.08
C ALA A 304 4.76 -8.31 -12.88
N MET A 305 5.35 -8.08 -11.70
CA MET A 305 6.10 -6.86 -11.43
C MET A 305 7.34 -6.72 -12.33
N TYR A 306 8.08 -7.82 -12.56
CA TYR A 306 9.22 -7.81 -13.48
C TYR A 306 8.79 -7.37 -14.88
N VAL A 307 7.73 -7.96 -15.42
CA VAL A 307 7.19 -7.62 -16.74
C VAL A 307 6.76 -6.15 -16.78
N MET A 308 6.00 -5.69 -15.79
CA MET A 308 5.56 -4.30 -15.70
C MET A 308 6.73 -3.33 -15.63
N ASN A 309 7.73 -3.62 -14.80
CA ASN A 309 8.95 -2.82 -14.68
C ASN A 309 9.71 -2.72 -16.02
N ARG A 310 9.81 -3.83 -16.75
CA ARG A 310 10.48 -3.86 -18.07
C ARG A 310 9.73 -3.07 -19.14
N ILE A 311 8.40 -3.14 -19.14
CA ILE A 311 7.58 -2.40 -20.11
C ILE A 311 7.59 -0.90 -19.78
N LEU A 312 7.34 -0.53 -18.53
CA LEU A 312 7.05 0.85 -18.12
C LEU A 312 8.27 1.62 -17.58
N GLY A 313 9.38 0.95 -17.31
CA GLY A 313 10.52 1.55 -16.61
C GLY A 313 10.21 1.87 -15.14
N SER A 314 9.23 1.18 -14.53
CA SER A 314 8.92 1.29 -13.12
C SER A 314 9.89 0.46 -12.26
N ASN A 315 9.79 0.55 -10.94
CA ASN A 315 10.67 -0.14 -10.00
C ASN A 315 9.89 -0.77 -8.83
N LEU A 316 8.78 -1.45 -9.16
CA LEU A 316 8.00 -2.18 -8.16
C LEU A 316 8.81 -3.33 -7.57
N LYS A 317 8.66 -3.57 -6.28
CA LYS A 317 9.38 -4.61 -5.52
C LYS A 317 8.41 -5.41 -4.65
N VAL A 318 8.73 -6.66 -4.41
CA VAL A 318 8.00 -7.50 -3.43
C VAL A 318 8.24 -7.00 -2.00
N VAL A 319 9.50 -6.75 -1.70
CA VAL A 319 9.97 -6.05 -0.51
C VAL A 319 10.96 -5.00 -0.96
N GLU A 320 10.69 -3.76 -0.66
CA GLU A 320 11.62 -2.68 -0.98
C GLU A 320 12.71 -2.62 0.08
N CYS A 321 13.95 -2.68 -0.37
CA CYS A 321 15.16 -2.57 0.44
C CYS A 321 15.87 -1.25 0.12
N TYR A 322 15.49 -0.18 0.80
CA TYR A 322 16.04 1.15 0.54
C TYR A 322 17.30 1.39 1.36
N ARG A 323 18.45 1.55 0.69
CA ARG A 323 19.77 1.81 1.29
C ARG A 323 20.19 0.78 2.37
N THR A 324 19.78 -0.50 2.24
CA THR A 324 20.05 -1.55 3.25
C THR A 324 21.34 -2.34 3.02
N ALA A 325 22.00 -2.18 1.89
CA ALA A 325 23.14 -3.02 1.49
C ALA A 325 24.31 -3.00 2.49
N ASP A 326 24.52 -1.88 3.17
CA ASP A 326 25.58 -1.62 4.14
C ASP A 326 25.03 -1.14 5.51
N ALA A 327 23.73 -1.26 5.75
CA ALA A 327 23.07 -0.64 6.89
C ALA A 327 23.30 -1.40 8.20
N ASP A 328 23.86 -0.73 9.21
CA ASP A 328 23.94 -1.23 10.59
C ASP A 328 22.60 -1.09 11.33
N LEU A 329 21.78 -0.14 10.90
CA LEU A 329 20.45 0.16 11.44
C LEU A 329 19.42 -0.03 10.33
N ALA A 330 18.28 -0.65 10.62
CA ALA A 330 17.20 -0.79 9.65
C ALA A 330 15.85 -0.50 10.28
N ILE A 331 15.00 0.25 9.57
CA ILE A 331 13.61 0.47 9.96
C ILE A 331 12.72 -0.36 9.04
N VAL A 332 11.83 -1.16 9.62
CA VAL A 332 10.80 -1.90 8.88
C VAL A 332 9.47 -1.19 9.06
N VAL A 333 8.77 -0.88 7.97
CA VAL A 333 7.53 -0.09 8.00
C VAL A 333 6.62 -0.43 6.82
N LEU A 334 5.30 -0.25 6.98
CA LEU A 334 4.29 -0.42 5.93
C LEU A 334 3.72 0.92 5.46
N GLY A 335 3.20 0.93 4.23
CA GLY A 335 2.36 1.98 3.70
C GLY A 335 3.05 3.34 3.54
N SER A 336 2.27 4.39 3.65
CA SER A 336 2.70 5.77 3.37
C SER A 336 3.77 6.32 4.30
N ALA A 337 3.91 5.76 5.49
CA ALA A 337 4.95 6.17 6.44
C ALA A 337 6.38 5.92 5.93
N ALA A 338 6.55 4.99 4.98
CA ALA A 338 7.86 4.74 4.39
C ALA A 338 8.46 5.99 3.73
N GLY A 339 7.64 6.87 3.18
CA GLY A 339 8.10 8.11 2.56
C GLY A 339 8.88 9.00 3.51
N VAL A 340 8.30 9.38 4.66
CA VAL A 340 8.97 10.21 5.66
C VAL A 340 10.17 9.49 6.28
N VAL A 341 10.08 8.16 6.47
CA VAL A 341 11.21 7.38 6.98
C VAL A 341 12.40 7.43 6.02
N LYS A 342 12.18 7.30 4.70
CA LYS A 342 13.24 7.40 3.68
C LYS A 342 13.91 8.77 3.67
N GLU A 343 13.16 9.85 3.82
CA GLU A 343 13.72 11.22 3.89
C GLU A 343 14.65 11.40 5.09
N VAL A 344 14.21 10.95 6.26
CA VAL A 344 15.03 11.04 7.47
C VAL A 344 16.25 10.11 7.39
N VAL A 345 16.09 8.92 6.82
CA VAL A 345 17.20 8.00 6.55
C VAL A 345 18.23 8.66 5.64
N ASP A 346 17.82 9.36 4.57
CA ASP A 346 18.74 10.09 3.71
C ASP A 346 19.50 11.17 4.48
N TYR A 347 18.82 11.94 5.34
CA TYR A 347 19.48 12.93 6.20
C TYR A 347 20.51 12.28 7.14
N TYR A 348 20.15 11.21 7.85
CA TYR A 348 21.09 10.56 8.77
C TYR A 348 22.28 9.93 8.06
N ARG A 349 22.11 9.45 6.83
CA ARG A 349 23.21 8.92 6.03
C ARG A 349 24.09 10.02 5.47
N ASP A 350 23.49 11.01 4.83
CA ASP A 350 24.22 11.96 3.99
C ASP A 350 24.78 13.14 4.82
N VAL A 351 24.14 13.47 5.95
CA VAL A 351 24.56 14.59 6.83
C VAL A 351 25.23 14.08 8.11
N LYS A 352 24.71 12.99 8.71
CA LYS A 352 25.21 12.47 10.00
C LYS A 352 26.16 11.29 9.86
N GLY A 353 26.26 10.65 8.67
CA GLY A 353 27.17 9.55 8.38
C GLY A 353 26.75 8.19 8.95
N TYR A 354 25.52 8.02 9.45
CA TYR A 354 25.03 6.73 9.94
C TYR A 354 24.64 5.80 8.80
N ARG A 355 24.97 4.52 8.90
CA ARG A 355 24.55 3.49 7.95
C ARG A 355 23.19 2.94 8.35
N ILE A 356 22.14 3.55 7.86
CA ILE A 356 20.74 3.21 8.14
C ILE A 356 19.98 2.96 6.83
N GLY A 357 19.03 2.02 6.83
CA GLY A 357 18.18 1.70 5.68
C GLY A 357 16.73 1.43 6.07
N VAL A 358 15.89 1.26 5.05
CA VAL A 358 14.46 0.96 5.22
C VAL A 358 14.12 -0.34 4.51
N VAL A 359 13.33 -1.19 5.15
CA VAL A 359 12.74 -2.38 4.57
C VAL A 359 11.22 -2.23 4.58
N ARG A 360 10.59 -2.30 3.42
CA ARG A 360 9.15 -2.12 3.26
C ARG A 360 8.54 -3.28 2.49
N PRO A 361 7.78 -4.17 3.14
CA PRO A 361 6.96 -5.15 2.44
C PRO A 361 5.90 -4.47 1.57
N VAL A 362 5.83 -4.84 0.29
CA VAL A 362 4.72 -4.52 -0.62
C VAL A 362 3.74 -5.70 -0.63
N LEU A 363 4.25 -6.92 -0.72
CA LEU A 363 3.47 -8.12 -0.47
C LEU A 363 3.52 -8.43 1.03
N PHE A 364 2.41 -8.12 1.73
CA PHE A 364 2.28 -8.32 3.17
C PHE A 364 1.77 -9.74 3.52
N ASN A 365 0.87 -10.28 2.71
CA ASN A 365 0.40 -11.66 2.82
C ASN A 365 0.32 -12.33 1.43
N PRO A 366 0.94 -13.49 1.21
CA PRO A 366 1.80 -14.24 2.14
C PRO A 366 3.10 -13.49 2.45
N PRO A 367 3.63 -13.62 3.69
CA PRO A 367 4.83 -12.90 4.09
C PRO A 367 6.07 -13.37 3.32
N CYS A 368 6.90 -12.41 2.96
CA CYS A 368 8.12 -12.63 2.18
C CYS A 368 9.33 -12.76 3.12
N TYR A 369 9.42 -13.87 3.86
CA TYR A 369 10.44 -14.06 4.90
C TYR A 369 11.87 -13.99 4.38
N GLU A 370 12.12 -14.50 3.18
CA GLU A 370 13.46 -14.51 2.58
C GLU A 370 13.93 -13.09 2.24
N GLU A 371 13.06 -12.31 1.60
CA GLU A 371 13.33 -10.92 1.24
C GLU A 371 13.48 -10.03 2.47
N LEU A 372 12.65 -10.25 3.50
CA LEU A 372 12.78 -9.55 4.78
C LEU A 372 14.14 -9.85 5.43
N ALA A 373 14.50 -11.13 5.56
CA ALA A 373 15.79 -11.53 6.11
C ALA A 373 16.96 -10.95 5.31
N PHE A 374 16.86 -10.96 3.97
CA PHE A 374 17.87 -10.40 3.09
C PHE A 374 18.02 -8.88 3.28
N GLY A 375 16.90 -8.15 3.32
CA GLY A 375 16.91 -6.69 3.54
C GLY A 375 17.58 -6.29 4.86
N LEU A 376 17.49 -7.16 5.87
CA LEU A 376 17.99 -6.91 7.22
C LEU A 376 19.39 -7.52 7.49
N ARG A 377 20.00 -8.21 6.51
CA ARG A 377 21.20 -9.08 6.69
C ARG A 377 22.45 -8.40 7.27
N LYS A 378 22.53 -7.09 7.23
CA LYS A 378 23.66 -6.32 7.78
C LYS A 378 23.30 -5.56 9.06
N ALA A 379 22.01 -5.44 9.36
CA ALA A 379 21.54 -4.64 10.47
C ALA A 379 21.91 -5.28 11.84
N GLN A 380 22.40 -4.46 12.75
CA GLN A 380 22.66 -4.81 14.14
C GLN A 380 21.48 -4.43 15.05
N VAL A 381 20.77 -3.38 14.68
CA VAL A 381 19.53 -2.93 15.34
C VAL A 381 18.45 -2.74 14.29
N VAL A 382 17.30 -3.34 14.53
CA VAL A 382 16.13 -3.23 13.65
C VAL A 382 14.96 -2.68 14.46
N THR A 383 14.35 -1.62 14.00
CA THR A 383 13.09 -1.12 14.55
C THR A 383 11.95 -1.47 13.60
N VAL A 384 10.92 -2.12 14.12
CA VAL A 384 9.68 -2.38 13.40
C VAL A 384 8.65 -1.36 13.82
N LEU A 385 8.11 -0.60 12.85
CA LEU A 385 7.09 0.42 13.08
C LEU A 385 5.74 -0.06 12.56
N GLU A 386 4.72 -0.03 13.40
CA GLU A 386 3.37 -0.49 13.05
C GLU A 386 2.31 0.60 13.30
N ARG A 387 1.42 0.79 12.33
CA ARG A 387 0.21 1.63 12.46
C ARG A 387 -0.98 0.78 12.95
N SER A 388 -0.71 -0.06 13.91
CA SER A 388 -1.70 -0.92 14.58
C SER A 388 -1.28 -1.10 16.02
N ALA A 389 -2.20 -0.96 16.94
CA ALA A 389 -1.97 -1.20 18.36
C ALA A 389 -3.11 -2.07 18.91
N THR A 390 -2.95 -3.35 18.73
CA THR A 390 -3.63 -4.31 19.57
C THR A 390 -2.57 -5.00 20.40
N ALA A 391 -2.77 -5.10 21.70
CA ALA A 391 -1.78 -5.53 22.68
C ALA A 391 -1.06 -6.86 22.35
N HIS A 392 -1.55 -7.63 21.40
CA HIS A 392 -1.01 -8.93 20.99
C HIS A 392 -1.03 -9.15 19.48
N ASN A 393 -1.16 -8.09 18.67
CA ASN A 393 -1.27 -8.22 17.20
C ASN A 393 -0.21 -7.39 16.49
N GLN A 394 1.05 -7.71 16.77
CA GLN A 394 2.25 -7.10 16.18
C GLN A 394 2.68 -7.93 14.97
N LEU A 395 1.83 -8.00 13.94
CA LEU A 395 2.01 -8.94 12.83
C LEU A 395 3.29 -8.70 12.04
N LEU A 396 3.65 -7.45 11.80
CA LEU A 396 4.87 -7.12 11.08
C LEU A 396 6.12 -7.48 11.91
N LEU A 397 6.09 -7.23 13.22
CA LEU A 397 7.17 -7.64 14.12
C LEU A 397 7.32 -9.16 14.12
N TYR A 398 6.20 -9.90 14.19
CA TYR A 398 6.23 -11.37 14.14
C TYR A 398 6.76 -11.90 12.81
N ASP A 399 6.43 -11.25 11.70
CA ASP A 399 6.98 -11.61 10.39
C ASP A 399 8.50 -11.39 10.33
N VAL A 400 8.99 -10.28 10.88
CA VAL A 400 10.43 -10.01 10.97
C VAL A 400 11.12 -11.06 11.85
N GLN A 401 10.55 -11.37 13.02
CA GLN A 401 11.09 -12.42 13.91
C GLN A 401 11.10 -13.77 13.21
N ALA A 402 10.02 -14.16 12.53
CA ALA A 402 9.93 -15.39 11.76
C ALA A 402 10.98 -15.45 10.64
N ALA A 403 11.14 -14.36 9.86
CA ALA A 403 12.12 -14.26 8.80
C ALA A 403 13.56 -14.52 9.30
N LEU A 404 13.93 -13.89 10.41
CA LEU A 404 15.24 -14.04 11.04
C LEU A 404 15.45 -15.48 11.54
N GLN A 405 14.43 -16.06 12.20
CA GLN A 405 14.49 -17.43 12.72
C GLN A 405 14.57 -18.48 11.62
N ILE A 406 13.79 -18.32 10.54
CA ILE A 406 13.80 -19.22 9.36
C ILE A 406 15.18 -19.19 8.72
N SER A 407 15.77 -18.02 8.53
CA SER A 407 17.11 -17.88 7.96
C SER A 407 18.19 -18.52 8.85
N MET A 408 18.14 -18.32 10.16
CA MET A 408 19.05 -18.97 11.11
C MET A 408 18.90 -20.51 11.10
N ARG A 409 17.65 -21.00 11.04
CA ARG A 409 17.36 -22.45 10.95
C ARG A 409 17.89 -23.05 9.66
N ALA A 410 17.73 -22.35 8.53
CA ALA A 410 18.28 -22.78 7.25
C ALA A 410 19.78 -23.08 7.31
N GLY A 411 20.55 -22.27 8.03
CA GLY A 411 21.96 -22.50 8.27
C GLY A 411 22.26 -23.77 9.07
N ARG A 412 21.45 -24.08 10.09
CA ARG A 412 21.59 -25.32 10.88
C ARG A 412 21.26 -26.55 10.07
N GLU A 413 20.32 -26.46 9.13
CA GLU A 413 19.92 -27.54 8.22
C GLU A 413 20.84 -27.66 6.99
N GLY A 414 21.90 -26.87 6.91
CA GLY A 414 22.85 -26.85 5.79
C GLY A 414 22.31 -26.27 4.50
N ARG A 415 21.15 -25.58 4.56
CA ARG A 415 20.55 -24.89 3.40
C ARG A 415 21.23 -23.54 3.21
N LYS A 416 22.30 -23.51 2.42
CA LYS A 416 23.11 -22.30 2.19
C LYS A 416 22.31 -21.18 1.54
N GLU A 417 21.28 -21.52 0.79
CA GLU A 417 20.46 -20.59 0.01
C GLU A 417 19.70 -19.55 0.84
N HIS A 418 19.33 -19.94 2.06
CA HIS A 418 18.51 -19.10 2.94
C HIS A 418 19.23 -18.75 4.25
N HIS A 419 20.52 -19.13 4.36
CA HIS A 419 21.30 -18.89 5.57
C HIS A 419 22.00 -17.54 5.50
N LEU A 420 21.41 -16.54 6.13
CA LEU A 420 21.95 -15.17 6.23
C LEU A 420 22.39 -14.80 7.63
N TYR A 421 21.92 -15.53 8.66
CA TYR A 421 22.16 -15.23 10.06
C TYR A 421 22.71 -16.42 10.83
N GLY A 422 23.81 -16.22 11.54
CA GLY A 422 24.25 -17.08 12.64
C GLY A 422 23.59 -16.65 13.96
N ARG A 423 23.70 -17.47 14.98
CA ARG A 423 23.12 -17.17 16.31
C ARG A 423 23.66 -15.86 16.91
N ARG A 424 24.91 -15.50 16.58
CA ARG A 424 25.59 -14.30 17.10
C ARG A 424 25.31 -13.05 16.28
N ASP A 425 24.72 -13.21 15.08
CA ASP A 425 24.50 -12.12 14.11
C ASP A 425 23.07 -11.62 14.13
N MET A 426 22.25 -12.14 15.05
CA MET A 426 20.85 -11.72 15.19
C MET A 426 20.76 -10.27 15.65
N PRO A 427 20.04 -9.40 14.95
CA PRO A 427 19.90 -8.00 15.34
C PRO A 427 19.10 -7.86 16.64
N THR A 428 19.34 -6.77 17.35
CA THR A 428 18.42 -6.34 18.41
C THR A 428 17.15 -5.77 17.78
N LEU A 429 15.99 -6.30 18.18
CA LEU A 429 14.70 -5.81 17.70
C LEU A 429 14.12 -4.79 18.66
N LEU A 430 13.66 -3.69 18.11
CA LEU A 430 12.86 -2.64 18.76
C LEU A 430 11.51 -2.58 18.06
N HIS A 431 10.46 -2.19 18.77
CA HIS A 431 9.11 -2.08 18.23
C HIS A 431 8.48 -0.74 18.59
N GLY A 432 7.92 -0.06 17.61
CA GLY A 432 7.25 1.23 17.77
C GLY A 432 5.86 1.27 17.15
N VAL A 433 4.92 1.88 17.87
CA VAL A 433 3.56 2.14 17.37
C VAL A 433 3.44 3.63 17.04
N TYR A 434 2.90 3.92 15.86
CA TYR A 434 2.76 5.29 15.35
C TYR A 434 1.41 5.49 14.65
N GLY A 435 0.98 6.74 14.55
CA GLY A 435 0.02 7.22 13.55
C GLY A 435 -1.39 6.65 13.62
N LEU A 436 -1.82 6.09 14.77
CA LEU A 436 -3.18 5.58 14.95
C LEU A 436 -4.20 6.71 14.83
N GLY A 437 -5.31 6.43 14.13
CA GLY A 437 -6.34 7.42 13.90
C GLY A 437 -5.84 8.64 13.12
N SER A 438 -4.93 8.44 12.15
CA SER A 438 -4.24 9.49 11.40
C SER A 438 -3.48 10.50 12.26
N LYS A 439 -3.09 10.14 13.49
CA LYS A 439 -2.19 11.00 14.25
C LYS A 439 -0.94 11.25 13.43
N ASP A 440 -0.51 12.50 13.35
CA ASP A 440 0.64 12.87 12.52
C ASP A 440 1.88 12.05 12.89
N PHE A 441 2.58 11.59 11.87
CA PHE A 441 3.85 10.88 11.99
C PHE A 441 4.85 11.58 11.09
N ASN A 442 5.70 12.36 11.69
CA ASN A 442 6.55 13.32 10.99
C ASN A 442 8.05 13.01 11.13
N LYS A 443 8.85 13.83 10.49
CA LYS A 443 10.31 13.71 10.45
C LYS A 443 10.95 13.71 11.85
N TYR A 444 10.39 14.42 12.82
CA TYR A 444 10.93 14.49 14.19
C TYR A 444 10.65 13.23 15.00
N ASP A 445 9.51 12.56 14.72
CA ASP A 445 9.23 11.24 15.29
C ASP A 445 10.20 10.19 14.75
N VAL A 446 10.47 10.21 13.44
CA VAL A 446 11.44 9.29 12.83
C VAL A 446 12.84 9.57 13.34
N ALA A 447 13.22 10.83 13.53
CA ALA A 447 14.50 11.20 14.14
C ALA A 447 14.66 10.58 15.54
N ALA A 448 13.61 10.66 16.37
CA ALA A 448 13.60 10.05 17.70
C ALA A 448 13.79 8.52 17.64
N VAL A 449 13.17 7.86 16.66
CA VAL A 449 13.39 6.43 16.41
C VAL A 449 14.86 6.15 16.10
N VAL A 450 15.45 6.93 15.19
CA VAL A 450 16.86 6.75 14.82
C VAL A 450 17.79 6.99 16.00
N GLU A 451 17.56 8.04 16.81
CA GLU A 451 18.36 8.32 18.02
C GLU A 451 18.24 7.19 19.05
N ASN A 452 17.05 6.59 19.22
CA ASN A 452 16.86 5.42 20.07
C ASN A 452 17.63 4.18 19.54
N MET A 453 17.66 3.98 18.21
CA MET A 453 18.43 2.93 17.57
C MET A 453 19.93 3.13 17.73
N VAL A 454 20.42 4.36 17.57
CA VAL A 454 21.84 4.72 17.79
C VAL A 454 22.23 4.49 19.25
N ALA A 455 21.38 4.90 20.20
CA ALA A 455 21.61 4.62 21.62
C ALA A 455 21.68 3.10 21.92
N CYS A 456 20.84 2.31 21.23
CA CYS A 456 20.87 0.85 21.32
C CYS A 456 22.17 0.27 20.76
N LEU A 457 22.61 0.71 19.60
CA LEU A 457 23.85 0.30 18.94
C LEU A 457 25.07 0.61 19.84
N ASP A 458 25.08 1.81 20.45
CA ASP A 458 26.13 2.28 21.36
C ASP A 458 26.03 1.65 22.77
N ARG A 459 25.05 0.77 23.03
CA ARG A 459 24.78 0.14 24.32
C ARG A 459 24.54 1.14 25.46
N LYS A 460 23.96 2.29 25.17
CA LYS A 460 23.61 3.31 26.16
C LYS A 460 22.44 2.86 27.04
N ARG A 461 22.34 3.45 28.22
CA ARG A 461 21.16 3.26 29.10
C ARG A 461 19.98 4.07 28.57
N GLY A 462 18.76 3.63 28.88
CA GLY A 462 17.52 4.37 28.55
C GLY A 462 16.91 4.04 27.18
N VAL A 463 17.44 3.02 26.47
CA VAL A 463 16.83 2.54 25.22
C VAL A 463 15.41 2.00 25.49
N GLN A 464 14.44 2.53 24.73
CA GLN A 464 13.07 2.01 24.75
C GLN A 464 12.94 0.88 23.71
N ARG A 465 12.57 -0.32 24.19
CA ARG A 465 12.40 -1.47 23.29
C ARG A 465 11.03 -1.51 22.64
N ASP A 466 10.01 -1.20 23.42
CA ASP A 466 8.61 -1.06 22.96
C ASP A 466 8.17 0.36 23.30
N PHE A 467 7.66 1.09 22.31
CA PHE A 467 7.36 2.51 22.47
C PHE A 467 6.23 3.00 21.57
N TYR A 468 5.68 4.15 21.95
CA TYR A 468 4.70 4.90 21.16
C TYR A 468 5.29 6.22 20.69
N LEU A 469 4.83 6.69 19.52
CA LEU A 469 5.23 7.96 18.91
C LEU A 469 4.06 8.94 18.84
N GLY A 470 4.36 10.23 18.88
CA GLY A 470 3.38 11.30 18.73
C GLY A 470 2.43 11.49 19.93
N ILE A 471 2.71 10.90 21.08
CA ILE A 471 1.96 11.08 22.34
C ILE A 471 2.92 11.32 23.50
N GLU A 472 2.40 11.79 24.63
CA GLU A 472 3.14 11.88 25.89
C GLU A 472 2.80 10.71 26.81
N GLY A 473 3.79 10.17 27.52
CA GLY A 473 3.59 9.08 28.45
C GLY A 473 4.86 8.29 28.78
N PRO A 474 4.77 7.29 29.68
CA PRO A 474 5.94 6.56 30.16
C PRO A 474 6.56 5.61 29.12
N LEU A 475 5.80 5.18 28.11
CA LEU A 475 6.25 4.28 27.05
C LEU A 475 6.46 5.04 25.72
N THR A 476 6.82 6.32 25.78
CA THR A 476 6.95 7.15 24.59
C THR A 476 8.38 7.60 24.38
N ILE A 477 8.76 7.75 23.11
CA ILE A 477 9.96 8.50 22.76
C ILE A 477 9.52 9.89 22.27
N LYS A 478 10.18 10.93 22.80
CA LYS A 478 9.89 12.31 22.40
C LYS A 478 10.52 12.60 21.06
N ALA A 479 9.80 13.37 20.23
CA ALA A 479 10.31 13.87 18.96
C ALA A 479 11.71 14.51 19.12
N ALA A 480 12.61 14.21 18.18
CA ALA A 480 13.99 14.69 18.20
C ALA A 480 14.23 15.74 17.12
N PRO A 481 15.04 16.77 17.39
CA PRO A 481 15.34 17.81 16.41
C PRO A 481 16.22 17.28 15.26
N LEU A 482 16.08 17.91 14.09
CA LEU A 482 16.87 17.62 12.89
C LEU A 482 17.70 18.87 12.51
N PRO A 483 18.78 19.18 13.23
CA PRO A 483 19.57 20.38 12.98
C PRO A 483 20.25 20.33 11.60
N GLY A 484 20.00 21.34 10.75
CA GLY A 484 20.52 21.41 9.38
C GLY A 484 19.71 20.60 8.36
N TYR A 485 18.55 20.07 8.73
CA TYR A 485 17.60 19.57 7.75
C TYR A 485 16.97 20.75 7.01
N LEU A 486 17.00 20.69 5.67
CA LEU A 486 16.43 21.74 4.83
C LEU A 486 15.17 21.20 4.16
N GLU A 487 14.03 21.85 4.43
CA GLU A 487 12.83 21.63 3.63
C GLU A 487 13.01 22.24 2.24
N ARG A 488 12.77 21.43 1.22
CA ARG A 488 12.95 21.83 -0.18
C ARG A 488 11.63 22.16 -0.87
N GLU A 489 10.56 22.17 -0.10
CA GLU A 489 9.20 22.26 -0.59
C GLU A 489 8.63 23.65 -0.29
N LEU A 490 7.86 24.19 -1.24
CA LEU A 490 6.94 25.29 -0.99
C LEU A 490 5.72 24.71 -0.27
N GLY A 491 5.48 25.13 0.95
CA GLY A 491 4.39 24.65 1.79
C GLY A 491 3.27 25.68 1.93
N MET A 492 2.01 25.26 1.69
CA MET A 492 0.83 26.10 1.89
C MET A 492 -0.17 25.37 2.79
N THR A 493 -0.79 26.10 3.72
CA THR A 493 -1.89 25.59 4.54
C THR A 493 -3.13 26.46 4.37
N PHE A 494 -4.26 25.82 4.09
CA PHE A 494 -5.57 26.46 3.92
C PHE A 494 -6.49 25.99 5.05
N ILE A 495 -7.10 26.93 5.78
CA ILE A 495 -7.95 26.65 6.94
C ILE A 495 -9.33 27.26 6.70
N GLY A 496 -10.37 26.47 6.82
CA GLY A 496 -11.76 26.91 6.67
C GLY A 496 -12.76 25.82 7.01
N VAL A 497 -14.00 25.96 6.56
CA VAL A 497 -15.04 24.94 6.69
C VAL A 497 -15.17 24.15 5.38
N GLY A 498 -15.48 22.87 5.44
CA GLY A 498 -15.54 22.00 4.27
C GLY A 498 -16.43 22.49 3.13
N ALA A 499 -17.49 23.24 3.42
CA ALA A 499 -18.41 23.82 2.44
C ALA A 499 -17.97 25.19 1.86
N GLU A 500 -16.88 25.77 2.33
CA GLU A 500 -16.42 27.13 1.96
C GLU A 500 -15.44 27.14 0.77
N GLY A 501 -15.32 26.05 0.03
CA GLY A 501 -14.46 25.99 -1.16
C GLY A 501 -12.96 25.82 -0.88
N VAL A 502 -12.55 25.53 0.36
CA VAL A 502 -11.14 25.31 0.75
C VAL A 502 -10.49 24.22 -0.10
N LYS A 503 -11.22 23.10 -0.31
CA LYS A 503 -10.76 21.99 -1.16
C LYS A 503 -10.58 22.44 -2.62
N THR A 504 -11.57 23.16 -3.16
CA THR A 504 -11.53 23.66 -4.54
C THR A 504 -10.39 24.65 -4.75
N ALA A 505 -10.14 25.53 -3.77
CA ALA A 505 -9.02 26.46 -3.84
C ALA A 505 -7.67 25.76 -3.85
N LEU A 506 -7.51 24.74 -3.02
CA LEU A 506 -6.29 23.92 -3.00
C LEU A 506 -6.10 23.17 -4.33
N GLU A 507 -7.16 22.51 -4.84
CA GLU A 507 -7.12 21.79 -6.12
C GLU A 507 -6.80 22.73 -7.28
N SER A 508 -7.37 23.94 -7.28
CA SER A 508 -7.07 24.96 -8.28
C SER A 508 -5.62 25.42 -8.20
N ALA A 509 -5.10 25.67 -6.99
CA ALA A 509 -3.70 26.02 -6.80
C ALA A 509 -2.77 24.89 -7.29
N ALA A 510 -3.09 23.64 -6.94
CA ALA A 510 -2.34 22.46 -7.39
C ALA A 510 -2.30 22.37 -8.93
N LEU A 511 -3.44 22.56 -9.60
CA LEU A 511 -3.54 22.54 -11.07
C LEU A 511 -2.75 23.69 -11.73
N ILE A 512 -2.83 24.90 -11.20
CA ILE A 512 -2.08 26.06 -11.70
C ILE A 512 -0.58 25.77 -11.67
N TYR A 513 -0.08 25.27 -10.53
CA TYR A 513 1.34 24.94 -10.41
C TYR A 513 1.76 23.74 -11.27
N ALA A 514 0.87 22.76 -11.49
CA ALA A 514 1.13 21.62 -12.38
C ALA A 514 1.26 22.05 -13.85
N GLN A 515 0.51 23.06 -14.27
CA GLN A 515 0.48 23.56 -15.66
C GLN A 515 1.58 24.59 -15.95
N ASP A 516 2.24 25.14 -14.91
CA ASP A 516 3.33 26.10 -15.08
C ASP A 516 4.56 25.44 -15.69
N SER A 517 4.70 25.55 -17.02
CA SER A 517 5.81 25.01 -17.79
C SER A 517 7.11 25.83 -17.72
N GLY A 518 7.07 27.02 -17.09
CA GLY A 518 8.20 27.97 -17.10
C GLY A 518 9.37 27.59 -16.19
N SER A 519 9.16 26.74 -15.19
CA SER A 519 10.17 26.38 -14.18
C SER A 519 10.49 24.89 -14.08
N GLY A 520 10.20 24.12 -15.12
CA GLY A 520 10.44 22.67 -15.16
C GLY A 520 9.37 21.85 -14.48
N ARG A 521 9.57 20.52 -14.41
CA ARG A 521 8.62 19.58 -13.81
C ARG A 521 8.44 19.87 -12.32
N LYS A 522 7.19 19.97 -11.87
CA LYS A 522 6.84 20.12 -10.46
C LYS A 522 6.13 18.89 -9.93
N TYR A 523 6.49 18.53 -8.71
CA TYR A 523 5.81 17.51 -7.93
C TYR A 523 4.87 18.20 -6.96
N ILE A 524 3.66 17.70 -6.88
CA ILE A 524 2.58 18.27 -6.09
C ILE A 524 2.05 17.20 -5.16
N GLN A 525 1.83 17.56 -3.91
CA GLN A 525 1.17 16.70 -2.94
C GLN A 525 0.23 17.52 -2.08
N SER A 526 -1.02 17.10 -1.99
CA SER A 526 -1.93 17.63 -0.99
C SER A 526 -2.06 16.70 0.21
N GLY A 527 -2.50 17.23 1.34
CA GLY A 527 -2.92 16.48 2.52
C GLY A 527 -4.12 17.19 3.14
N ALA A 528 -5.01 16.45 3.78
CA ALA A 528 -6.17 17.02 4.44
C ALA A 528 -6.38 16.43 5.82
N ARG A 529 -6.67 17.29 6.80
CA ARG A 529 -7.15 16.89 8.12
C ARG A 529 -8.60 17.34 8.26
N TYR A 530 -9.50 16.38 8.35
CA TYR A 530 -10.92 16.61 8.53
C TYR A 530 -11.30 16.45 10.00
N GLY A 531 -12.10 17.39 10.53
CA GLY A 531 -12.73 17.22 11.83
C GLY A 531 -13.79 16.10 11.79
N ALA A 532 -14.00 15.41 12.91
CA ALA A 532 -14.99 14.34 13.01
C ALA A 532 -16.45 14.81 12.83
N ALA A 533 -16.73 16.10 13.04
CA ALA A 533 -18.06 16.69 12.88
C ALA A 533 -18.34 17.01 11.41
N ARG A 534 -19.50 16.56 10.90
CA ARG A 534 -19.88 16.73 9.48
C ARG A 534 -20.21 18.17 9.06
N LYS A 535 -20.58 19.06 10.01
CA LYS A 535 -20.90 20.47 9.71
C LYS A 535 -20.18 21.38 10.67
N GLY A 536 -19.53 22.41 10.14
CA GLY A 536 -18.93 23.51 10.92
C GLY A 536 -17.58 23.20 11.56
N ALA A 537 -17.04 21.99 11.44
CA ALA A 537 -15.69 21.69 11.89
C ALA A 537 -14.63 22.31 10.96
N PRO A 538 -13.49 22.74 11.49
CA PRO A 538 -12.40 23.22 10.66
C PRO A 538 -11.84 22.09 9.78
N VAL A 539 -11.54 22.44 8.55
CA VAL A 539 -10.79 21.62 7.60
C VAL A 539 -9.42 22.27 7.40
N PHE A 540 -8.39 21.48 7.57
CA PHE A 540 -7.01 21.89 7.33
C PHE A 540 -6.50 21.18 6.10
N MET A 541 -6.07 21.94 5.10
CA MET A 541 -5.58 21.39 3.84
C MET A 541 -4.18 21.92 3.58
N ASN A 542 -3.27 21.00 3.37
CA ASN A 542 -1.87 21.27 3.07
C ASN A 542 -1.58 21.01 1.61
N LEU A 543 -0.76 21.88 1.01
CA LEU A 543 -0.23 21.71 -0.34
C LEU A 543 1.28 21.83 -0.31
N ARG A 544 1.97 20.85 -0.84
CA ARG A 544 3.42 20.87 -1.08
C ARG A 544 3.69 20.92 -2.56
N ILE A 545 4.65 21.74 -2.94
CA ILE A 545 5.13 21.88 -4.31
C ILE A 545 6.65 21.81 -4.28
N SER A 546 7.24 20.96 -5.11
CA SER A 546 8.68 20.74 -5.16
C SER A 546 9.17 20.47 -6.58
N SER A 547 10.43 20.80 -6.87
CA SER A 547 11.13 20.36 -8.08
C SER A 547 11.62 18.90 -7.98
N GLN A 548 11.54 18.29 -6.81
CA GLN A 548 11.93 16.90 -6.54
C GLN A 548 10.72 16.09 -6.08
N PRO A 549 10.71 14.75 -6.25
CA PRO A 549 9.64 13.90 -5.77
C PRO A 549 9.37 14.08 -4.28
N ILE A 550 8.12 14.37 -3.93
CA ILE A 550 7.67 14.53 -2.55
C ILE A 550 7.35 13.16 -1.98
N ARG A 551 8.03 12.78 -0.91
CA ARG A 551 7.83 11.48 -0.23
C ARG A 551 7.08 11.63 1.08
N ASN A 552 7.25 12.76 1.75
CA ASN A 552 6.69 13.04 3.05
C ASN A 552 5.19 13.34 2.97
N SER A 553 4.39 12.57 3.70
CA SER A 553 2.93 12.75 3.79
C SER A 553 2.46 13.24 5.16
N SER A 554 3.37 13.65 6.04
CA SER A 554 3.03 14.27 7.33
C SER A 554 2.41 15.66 7.17
N GLU A 555 1.87 16.23 8.24
CA GLU A 555 1.44 17.63 8.25
C GLU A 555 2.63 18.57 8.00
N LEU A 556 2.34 19.75 7.45
CA LEU A 556 3.36 20.80 7.29
C LEU A 556 3.72 21.37 8.66
N THR A 557 4.98 21.25 9.06
CA THR A 557 5.52 21.88 10.26
C THR A 557 5.95 23.32 10.00
N GLU A 558 6.43 23.58 8.78
CA GLU A 558 6.79 24.91 8.28
C GLU A 558 6.02 25.20 6.99
N ARG A 559 5.61 26.45 6.79
CA ARG A 559 4.81 26.86 5.65
C ARG A 559 5.19 28.23 5.13
N ASP A 560 5.12 28.39 3.81
CA ASP A 560 5.37 29.64 3.12
C ASP A 560 4.08 30.47 3.00
N VAL A 561 2.91 29.80 2.98
CA VAL A 561 1.60 30.46 2.91
C VAL A 561 0.65 29.85 3.95
N LEU A 562 -0.02 30.69 4.70
CA LEU A 562 -1.11 30.33 5.61
C LEU A 562 -2.36 31.14 5.24
N ALA A 563 -3.43 30.45 4.84
CA ALA A 563 -4.66 31.09 4.39
C ALA A 563 -5.86 30.69 5.26
N PHE A 564 -6.56 31.68 5.81
CA PHE A 564 -7.81 31.52 6.54
C PHE A 564 -8.99 31.93 5.67
N PHE A 565 -9.89 30.98 5.41
CA PHE A 565 -11.11 31.22 4.63
C PHE A 565 -12.25 31.81 5.45
N ASN A 566 -12.12 31.81 6.78
CA ASN A 566 -13.12 32.37 7.69
C ASN A 566 -12.44 32.90 8.96
N GLU A 567 -12.73 34.16 9.32
CA GLU A 567 -12.13 34.84 10.48
C GLU A 567 -12.45 34.18 11.84
N LYS A 568 -13.52 33.38 11.94
CA LYS A 568 -13.84 32.63 13.19
C LYS A 568 -12.76 31.64 13.60
N PHE A 569 -11.84 31.27 12.71
CA PHE A 569 -10.70 30.40 13.01
C PHE A 569 -9.47 31.16 13.47
N LEU A 570 -9.53 32.47 13.59
CA LEU A 570 -8.49 33.31 14.18
C LEU A 570 -8.55 33.22 15.72
N SER A 571 -8.77 32.06 16.30
CA SER A 571 -8.68 31.88 17.75
C SER A 571 -7.23 31.69 18.18
N ASP A 572 -6.91 32.14 19.39
CA ASP A 572 -5.56 32.03 19.97
C ASP A 572 -4.98 30.61 19.87
N GLN A 573 -5.81 29.60 20.01
CA GLN A 573 -5.37 28.20 19.91
C GLN A 573 -4.93 27.84 18.49
N ILE A 574 -5.74 28.14 17.47
CA ILE A 574 -5.44 27.84 16.06
C ILE A 574 -4.27 28.70 15.57
N LEU A 575 -4.24 29.99 15.94
CA LEU A 575 -3.13 30.85 15.61
C LEU A 575 -1.82 30.36 16.21
N ARG A 576 -1.78 29.96 17.49
CA ARG A 576 -0.56 29.40 18.12
C ARG A 576 -0.10 28.12 17.45
N GLU A 577 -1.04 27.24 17.08
CA GLU A 577 -0.71 25.95 16.45
C GLU A 577 -0.16 26.13 15.02
N TYR A 578 -0.75 27.03 14.24
CA TYR A 578 -0.43 27.16 12.81
C TYR A 578 0.43 28.36 12.45
N ALA A 579 0.24 29.51 13.08
CA ALA A 579 1.04 30.68 12.77
C ALA A 579 2.51 30.52 13.23
N GLY A 580 2.75 29.78 14.31
CA GLY A 580 4.11 29.47 14.77
C GLY A 580 4.98 28.70 13.76
N GLY A 581 4.36 28.08 12.74
CA GLY A 581 5.07 27.42 11.65
C GLY A 581 5.13 28.23 10.35
N LEU A 582 4.66 29.47 10.33
CA LEU A 582 4.83 30.36 9.17
C LEU A 582 6.29 30.80 9.13
N LYS A 583 6.95 30.60 7.98
CA LYS A 583 8.36 30.99 7.80
C LYS A 583 8.54 32.50 7.88
N GLU A 584 9.74 32.95 8.19
CA GLU A 584 10.13 34.36 8.05
C GLU A 584 9.87 34.82 6.60
N HIS A 585 9.18 35.94 6.43
CA HIS A 585 8.66 36.44 5.14
C HIS A 585 7.55 35.56 4.50
N GLY A 586 6.96 34.63 5.23
CA GLY A 586 5.79 33.84 4.78
C GLY A 586 4.55 34.75 4.63
N LEU A 587 3.64 34.31 3.74
CA LEU A 587 2.43 35.05 3.42
C LEU A 587 1.26 34.57 4.29
N LEU A 588 0.64 35.50 5.02
CA LEU A 588 -0.62 35.30 5.73
C LEU A 588 -1.77 35.91 4.94
N VAL A 589 -2.76 35.08 4.58
CA VAL A 589 -3.96 35.49 3.84
C VAL A 589 -5.19 35.24 4.72
N ILE A 590 -6.02 36.27 4.90
CA ILE A 590 -7.23 36.17 5.73
C ILE A 590 -8.42 36.69 4.92
N ASN A 591 -9.45 35.87 4.77
CA ASN A 591 -10.72 36.29 4.20
C ASN A 591 -11.58 36.95 5.31
N THR A 592 -11.58 38.26 5.36
CA THR A 592 -12.28 39.08 6.36
C THR A 592 -12.69 40.41 5.76
N ALA A 593 -13.71 41.04 6.36
CA ALA A 593 -14.10 42.43 6.08
C ALA A 593 -13.37 43.44 6.96
N LYS A 594 -12.57 43.01 7.93
CA LYS A 594 -11.82 43.84 8.87
C LYS A 594 -10.51 44.33 8.27
N SER A 595 -10.04 45.50 8.71
CA SER A 595 -8.70 45.96 8.35
C SER A 595 -7.60 45.14 9.08
N PRO A 596 -6.36 45.16 8.60
CA PRO A 596 -5.25 44.51 9.31
C PRO A 596 -5.10 44.96 10.76
N GLU A 597 -5.34 46.26 11.04
CA GLU A 597 -5.25 46.85 12.38
C GLU A 597 -6.36 46.34 13.32
N GLU A 598 -7.52 45.96 12.79
CA GLU A 598 -8.63 45.39 13.58
C GLU A 598 -8.44 43.90 13.88
N ILE A 599 -7.51 43.23 13.21
CA ILE A 599 -7.20 41.82 13.40
C ILE A 599 -6.00 41.62 14.32
N MET A 600 -5.00 42.50 14.24
CA MET A 600 -3.84 42.51 15.12
C MET A 600 -4.18 43.01 16.53
#